data_db55d5b7f770ea879c39652e769ccc86
#
_entry.id   db55d5b7f770ea879c39652e769ccc86
#
_cell.length_a   1.000
_cell.length_b   1.000
_cell.length_c   1.000
_cell.angle_alpha   90.00
_cell.angle_beta   90.00
_cell.angle_gamma   90.00
#
_symmetry.space_group_name_H-M   'P 1'
#
loop_
_entity.id
_entity.type
_entity.pdbx_description
1 polymer ?
#
loop_
_entity_poly.entity_id
_entity_poly.type
_entity_poly.pdbx_seq_one_letter_code
_entity_poly.pdbx_strand_id
1 'polypeptide(L)'
;LFLTSRGITNEVYYAAQKAARALGTNNVDNAARVCHAPSTGALREAVGAIATTISYRDLMATDLVVLWGANVANAQPVMMKY
;
A
#
# COMPACT_ATOMS: atom_id res chain seq x y z
N LEU A 1 7.27 18.32 4.28
CA LEU A 1 7.90 17.31 3.42
C LEU A 1 6.89 16.20 3.14
N PHE A 2 6.62 15.94 1.87
CA PHE A 2 5.73 14.85 1.46
C PHE A 2 6.49 13.87 0.57
N LEU A 3 6.61 12.62 1.04
CA LEU A 3 7.32 11.56 0.34
C LEU A 3 6.34 10.76 -0.51
N THR A 4 6.43 10.89 -1.82
CA THR A 4 5.44 10.32 -2.75
C THR A 4 5.80 8.93 -3.28
N SER A 5 7.05 8.51 -3.18
CA SER A 5 7.48 7.21 -3.69
C SER A 5 7.09 6.06 -2.75
N ARG A 6 6.58 4.99 -3.31
CA ARG A 6 6.36 3.71 -2.64
C ARG A 6 7.46 2.68 -2.95
N GLY A 7 8.48 3.06 -3.67
CA GLY A 7 9.61 2.21 -4.05
C GLY A 7 10.92 2.61 -3.40
N ILE A 8 10.89 3.43 -2.35
CA ILE A 8 12.10 3.85 -1.62
C ILE A 8 12.36 2.96 -0.42
N THR A 9 13.63 2.86 -0.04
CA THR A 9 14.04 2.05 1.10
C THR A 9 13.74 2.71 2.44
N ASN A 10 13.75 1.95 3.51
CA ASN A 10 13.54 2.44 4.87
C ASN A 10 14.62 3.47 5.29
N GLU A 11 15.84 3.32 4.79
CA GLU A 11 16.94 4.25 5.03
C GLU A 11 16.64 5.64 4.48
N VAL A 12 16.01 5.73 3.31
CA VAL A 12 15.59 7.01 2.72
C VAL A 12 14.51 7.67 3.56
N TYR A 13 13.51 6.92 4.03
CA TYR A 13 12.49 7.44 4.95
C TYR A 13 13.11 7.95 6.24
N TYR A 14 14.03 7.20 6.83
CA TYR A 14 14.75 7.58 8.03
C TYR A 14 15.55 8.87 7.82
N ALA A 15 16.34 8.94 6.74
CA ALA A 15 17.16 10.10 6.42
C ALA A 15 16.30 11.36 6.18
N ALA A 16 15.19 11.21 5.45
CA ALA A 16 14.27 12.31 5.18
C ALA A 16 13.63 12.85 6.47
N GLN A 17 13.19 11.95 7.35
CA GLN A 17 12.62 12.34 8.64
C GLN A 17 13.66 13.01 9.55
N LYS A 18 14.88 12.50 9.56
CA LYS A 18 15.98 13.08 10.32
C LYS A 18 16.33 14.48 9.81
N ALA A 19 16.41 14.66 8.50
CA ALA A 19 16.64 15.96 7.88
C ALA A 19 15.53 16.97 8.22
N ALA A 20 14.26 16.56 8.14
CA ALA A 20 13.15 17.42 8.50
C ALA A 20 13.22 17.89 9.95
N ARG A 21 13.54 16.99 10.87
CA ARG A 21 13.71 17.34 12.30
C ARG A 21 14.92 18.25 12.54
N ALA A 22 16.00 18.06 11.79
CA ALA A 22 17.15 18.97 11.86
C ALA A 22 16.80 20.38 11.35
N LEU A 23 15.83 20.49 10.44
CA LEU A 23 15.26 21.76 9.99
C LEU A 23 14.20 22.33 10.95
N GLY A 24 13.95 21.68 12.07
CA GLY A 24 13.02 22.15 13.11
C GLY A 24 11.54 21.87 12.82
N THR A 25 11.21 20.92 11.97
CA THR A 25 9.82 20.58 11.65
C THR A 25 9.51 19.09 11.80
N ASN A 26 8.30 18.79 12.25
CA ASN A 26 7.72 17.43 12.24
C ASN A 26 6.70 17.25 11.10
N ASN A 27 6.56 18.21 10.21
CA ASN A 27 5.63 18.17 9.09
C ASN A 27 6.16 17.25 7.98
N VAL A 28 6.09 15.95 8.23
CA VAL A 28 6.49 14.88 7.31
C VAL A 28 5.28 13.96 7.09
N ASP A 29 4.95 13.68 5.86
CA ASP A 29 3.89 12.75 5.50
C ASP A 29 4.29 11.94 4.26
N ASN A 30 3.43 11.01 3.89
CA ASN A 30 3.70 10.02 2.86
C ASN A 30 2.43 9.69 2.06
N ALA A 31 2.58 9.23 0.83
CA ALA A 31 1.47 8.87 -0.04
C ALA A 31 0.55 7.79 0.57
N ALA A 32 1.03 6.98 1.49
CA ALA A 32 0.21 6.00 2.22
C ALA A 32 -0.93 6.65 3.02
N ARG A 33 -0.83 7.94 3.38
CA ARG A 33 -1.88 8.69 4.06
C ARG A 33 -3.19 8.67 3.30
N VAL A 34 -3.15 8.81 1.99
CA VAL A 34 -4.34 8.87 1.12
C VAL A 34 -4.59 7.59 0.34
N CYS A 35 -3.64 6.67 0.33
CA CYS A 35 -3.72 5.39 -0.38
C CYS A 35 -3.98 4.22 0.57
N HIS A 36 -3.00 3.89 1.39
CA HIS A 36 -3.01 2.71 2.26
C HIS A 36 -3.85 2.89 3.52
N ALA A 37 -3.76 4.03 4.19
CA ALA A 37 -4.45 4.26 5.46
C ALA A 37 -5.98 4.18 5.34
N PRO A 38 -6.64 4.76 4.32
CA PRO A 38 -8.07 4.57 4.10
C PRO A 38 -8.43 3.12 3.79
N SER A 39 -7.64 2.41 2.99
CA SER A 39 -7.87 1.00 2.67
C SER A 39 -7.77 0.11 3.90
N THR A 40 -6.77 0.34 4.75
CA THR A 40 -6.60 -0.39 6.01
C THR A 40 -7.78 -0.14 6.96
N GLY A 41 -8.25 1.11 7.06
CA GLY A 41 -9.43 1.46 7.85
C GLY A 41 -10.67 0.71 7.38
N ALA A 42 -10.95 0.78 6.09
CA ALA A 42 -12.11 0.13 5.49
C ALA A 42 -12.06 -1.41 5.62
N LEU A 43 -10.89 -2.02 5.38
CA LEU A 43 -10.72 -3.47 5.54
C LEU A 43 -10.93 -3.92 6.98
N ARG A 44 -10.40 -3.17 7.95
CA ARG A 44 -10.58 -3.47 9.36
C ARG A 44 -12.05 -3.47 9.77
N GLU A 45 -12.81 -2.50 9.31
CA GLU A 45 -14.24 -2.38 9.61
C GLU A 45 -15.06 -3.46 8.88
N ALA A 46 -14.73 -3.74 7.62
CA ALA A 46 -15.52 -4.66 6.80
C ALA A 46 -15.23 -6.14 7.10
N VAL A 47 -13.96 -6.51 7.28
CA VAL A 47 -13.55 -7.91 7.36
C VAL A 47 -12.64 -8.24 8.55
N GLY A 48 -12.30 -7.25 9.38
CA GLY A 48 -11.44 -7.43 10.55
C GLY A 48 -9.95 -7.58 10.24
N ALA A 49 -9.56 -7.51 8.96
CA ALA A 49 -8.17 -7.62 8.52
C ALA A 49 -7.64 -6.26 8.04
N ILE A 50 -6.33 -6.05 8.10
CA ILE A 50 -5.71 -4.78 7.69
C ILE A 50 -4.97 -4.87 6.35
N ALA A 51 -4.96 -6.04 5.76
CA ALA A 51 -4.25 -6.32 4.51
C ALA A 51 -4.95 -7.45 3.75
N THR A 52 -4.40 -7.82 2.59
CA THR A 52 -4.86 -8.96 1.79
C THR A 52 -4.86 -10.25 2.62
N THR A 53 -5.94 -11.00 2.55
CA THR A 53 -6.17 -12.22 3.33
C THR A 53 -5.90 -13.51 2.55
N ILE A 54 -5.58 -13.39 1.25
CA ILE A 54 -5.33 -14.52 0.35
C ILE A 54 -3.97 -14.39 -0.33
N SER A 55 -3.45 -15.49 -0.84
CA SER A 55 -2.28 -15.50 -1.72
C SER A 55 -2.71 -15.50 -3.20
N TYR A 56 -1.79 -15.18 -4.10
CA TYR A 56 -2.07 -15.27 -5.55
C TYR A 56 -2.41 -16.69 -6.00
N ARG A 57 -1.91 -17.71 -5.29
CA ARG A 57 -2.22 -19.11 -5.60
C ARG A 57 -3.67 -19.48 -5.35
N ASP A 58 -4.34 -18.79 -4.46
CA ASP A 58 -5.75 -19.04 -4.17
C ASP A 58 -6.64 -18.68 -5.36
N LEU A 59 -6.16 -17.82 -6.27
CA LEU A 59 -6.83 -17.53 -7.53
C LEU A 59 -6.98 -18.77 -8.43
N MET A 60 -6.06 -19.72 -8.32
CA MET A 60 -6.09 -20.96 -9.08
C MET A 60 -7.13 -21.95 -8.55
N ALA A 61 -7.61 -21.74 -7.33
CA ALA A 61 -8.54 -22.63 -6.63
C ALA A 61 -9.95 -22.04 -6.52
N THR A 62 -10.20 -20.85 -7.07
CA THR A 62 -11.53 -20.23 -7.03
C THR A 62 -12.27 -20.40 -8.34
N ASP A 63 -13.58 -20.56 -8.27
CA ASP A 63 -14.46 -20.63 -9.44
C ASP A 63 -14.89 -19.25 -9.94
N LEU A 64 -14.67 -18.20 -9.14
CA LEU A 64 -15.07 -16.83 -9.49
C LEU A 64 -14.07 -15.81 -8.99
N VAL A 65 -13.64 -14.92 -9.88
CA VAL A 65 -12.84 -13.74 -9.54
C VAL A 65 -13.64 -12.50 -9.92
N VAL A 66 -13.83 -11.60 -8.95
CA VAL A 66 -14.52 -10.33 -9.19
C VAL A 66 -13.49 -9.20 -9.25
N LEU A 67 -13.37 -8.55 -10.41
CA LEU A 67 -12.53 -7.36 -10.59
C LEU A 67 -13.40 -6.11 -10.44
N TRP A 68 -13.26 -5.44 -9.31
CA TRP A 68 -14.06 -4.26 -9.00
C TRP A 68 -13.17 -3.01 -8.95
N GLY A 69 -13.24 -2.17 -9.97
CA GLY A 69 -12.43 -0.96 -10.07
C GLY A 69 -10.92 -1.22 -10.09
N ALA A 70 -10.50 -2.46 -10.39
CA ALA A 70 -9.10 -2.87 -10.36
C ALA A 70 -8.52 -2.98 -11.78
N ASN A 71 -7.38 -2.34 -12.02
CA ASN A 71 -6.55 -2.56 -13.20
C ASN A 71 -5.36 -3.45 -12.82
N VAL A 72 -5.60 -4.75 -12.74
CA VAL A 72 -4.63 -5.73 -12.24
C VAL A 72 -3.37 -5.76 -13.11
N ALA A 73 -3.53 -5.71 -14.43
CA ALA A 73 -2.40 -5.76 -15.35
C ALA A 73 -1.40 -4.62 -15.14
N ASN A 74 -1.90 -3.45 -14.75
CA ASN A 74 -1.07 -2.27 -14.49
C ASN A 74 -0.59 -2.20 -13.03
N ALA A 75 -1.47 -2.47 -12.07
CA ALA A 75 -1.17 -2.28 -10.65
C ALA A 75 -0.44 -3.48 -10.03
N GLN A 76 -0.70 -4.68 -10.52
CA GLN A 76 -0.15 -5.93 -9.98
C GLN A 76 0.22 -6.92 -11.10
N PRO A 77 1.19 -6.58 -11.96
CA PRO A 77 1.50 -7.39 -13.15
C PRO A 77 1.94 -8.82 -12.81
N VAL A 78 2.50 -9.04 -11.63
CA VAL A 78 2.90 -10.39 -11.18
C VAL A 78 1.68 -11.31 -11.00
N MET A 79 0.53 -10.76 -10.58
CA MET A 79 -0.71 -11.51 -10.42
C MET A 79 -1.23 -12.06 -11.75
N MET A 80 -0.88 -11.42 -12.88
CA MET A 80 -1.28 -11.87 -14.21
C MET A 80 -0.66 -13.19 -14.66
N LYS A 81 0.23 -13.77 -13.85
CA LYS A 81 0.80 -15.10 -14.09
C LYS A 81 -0.11 -16.24 -13.60
N TYR A 82 -1.09 -15.92 -12.82
CA TYR A 82 -2.08 -16.83 -12.23
C TYR A 82 -3.44 -16.65 -12.87
#